data_34b4a86e4f6c4889ccf06068ca23d787
#
_entry.id   34b4a86e4f6c4889ccf06068ca23d787
#
_cell.length_a   1.000
_cell.length_b   1.000
_cell.length_c   1.000
_cell.angle_alpha   90.00
_cell.angle_beta   90.00
_cell.angle_gamma   90.00
#
_symmetry.space_group_name_H-M   'P 1'
#
loop_
_entity.id
_entity.type
_entity.pdbx_description
1 polymer ?
#
loop_
_entity_poly.entity_id
_entity_poly.type
_entity_poly.pdbx_seq_one_letter_code
_entity_poly.pdbx_strand_id
1 'polypeptide(L)'
;SFKGYRPQTTSYWFNSCKALTDFEGWDNFNTSEVTDMSCMFYGCEALETLDLSTFNTEKVTSLGHMFRYCKALKSVNLSSFNTEQVTDMSCMFNDCVVLEKLDLKNFNTRSLTDLSCMFAGCFALTSLDVSHFDTRKVTDMNGLFSGCQALTSLDLKNFNTENVTSMRGMFNDCQALRTLNVSSLNTAKVTDMEIMFAGCQSLPAFAVSHFNTEAVTNMRGMFQY
;
A
#
# COMPACT_ATOMS: atom_id res chain seq x y z
N SER A 1 -10.10 28.39 13.78
CA SER A 1 -9.48 27.47 14.75
C SER A 1 -10.32 26.19 14.83
N PHE A 2 -9.70 25.04 14.65
CA PHE A 2 -10.36 23.73 14.82
C PHE A 2 -10.35 23.25 16.28
N LYS A 3 -9.92 24.11 17.21
CA LYS A 3 -9.84 23.79 18.63
C LYS A 3 -11.22 23.40 19.18
N GLY A 4 -11.33 22.17 19.66
CA GLY A 4 -12.58 21.61 20.19
C GLY A 4 -13.48 20.92 19.16
N TYR A 5 -13.18 21.03 17.86
CA TYR A 5 -13.87 20.24 16.84
C TYR A 5 -13.38 18.78 16.87
N ARG A 6 -14.33 17.84 16.90
CA ARG A 6 -14.07 16.39 16.94
C ARG A 6 -14.79 15.71 15.78
N PRO A 7 -14.18 15.66 14.61
CA PRO A 7 -14.80 15.00 13.44
C PRO A 7 -14.91 13.49 13.67
N GLN A 8 -15.93 12.89 13.09
CA GLN A 8 -16.06 11.44 12.97
C GLN A 8 -15.42 10.91 11.69
N THR A 9 -15.21 11.79 10.70
CA THR A 9 -14.51 11.48 9.45
C THR A 9 -13.68 12.68 9.01
N THR A 10 -12.52 12.38 8.42
CA THR A 10 -11.69 13.35 7.69
C THR A 10 -11.58 12.96 6.22
N SER A 11 -12.41 12.01 5.79
CA SER A 11 -12.45 11.54 4.40
C SER A 11 -12.62 12.72 3.44
N TYR A 12 -11.81 12.76 2.39
CA TYR A 12 -11.79 13.80 1.35
C TYR A 12 -11.47 15.24 1.80
N TRP A 13 -11.01 15.52 3.03
CA TRP A 13 -10.83 16.90 3.52
C TRP A 13 -9.91 17.75 2.65
N PHE A 14 -8.82 17.22 2.15
CA PHE A 14 -7.87 17.91 1.27
C PHE A 14 -7.85 17.29 -0.14
N ASN A 15 -8.88 16.51 -0.48
CA ASN A 15 -8.93 15.84 -1.77
C ASN A 15 -8.74 16.84 -2.92
N SER A 16 -7.81 16.54 -3.82
CA SER A 16 -7.47 17.33 -5.00
C SER A 16 -7.00 18.77 -4.70
N CYS A 17 -6.52 19.04 -3.50
CA CYS A 17 -5.82 20.28 -3.18
C CYS A 17 -4.43 20.29 -3.84
N LYS A 18 -4.38 20.38 -5.17
CA LYS A 18 -3.17 20.17 -5.98
C LYS A 18 -2.02 21.11 -5.67
N ALA A 19 -2.31 22.33 -5.20
CA ALA A 19 -1.32 23.33 -4.84
C ALA A 19 -0.95 23.30 -3.35
N LEU A 20 -1.49 22.35 -2.57
CA LEU A 20 -1.16 22.22 -1.15
C LEU A 20 0.28 21.72 -1.01
N THR A 21 1.15 22.54 -0.44
CA THR A 21 2.56 22.19 -0.16
C THR A 21 2.80 21.88 1.29
N ASP A 22 2.03 22.54 2.18
CA ASP A 22 2.10 22.36 3.63
C ASP A 22 0.78 22.81 4.26
N PHE A 23 0.54 22.42 5.51
CA PHE A 23 -0.59 22.87 6.31
C PHE A 23 -0.13 23.02 7.75
N GLU A 24 -0.26 24.25 8.29
CA GLU A 24 0.04 24.53 9.68
C GLU A 24 -1.19 24.27 10.58
N GLY A 25 -0.94 23.75 11.79
CA GLY A 25 -1.96 23.62 12.81
C GLY A 25 -2.54 22.21 12.99
N TRP A 26 -1.81 21.18 12.55
CA TRP A 26 -2.14 19.78 12.85
C TRP A 26 -2.35 19.52 14.35
N ASP A 27 -1.60 20.20 15.22
CA ASP A 27 -1.71 20.11 16.69
C ASP A 27 -3.09 20.49 17.21
N ASN A 28 -3.88 21.22 16.41
CA ASN A 28 -5.25 21.63 16.77
C ASN A 28 -6.32 20.64 16.28
N PHE A 29 -5.92 19.64 15.52
CA PHE A 29 -6.83 18.60 15.04
C PHE A 29 -7.00 17.51 16.09
N ASN A 30 -8.21 17.32 16.56
CA ASN A 30 -8.53 16.18 17.41
C ASN A 30 -9.14 15.07 16.54
N THR A 31 -8.34 14.03 16.26
CA THR A 31 -8.76 12.90 15.43
C THR A 31 -9.24 11.69 16.25
N SER A 32 -9.39 11.81 17.58
CA SER A 32 -9.72 10.69 18.48
C SER A 32 -11.07 10.01 18.21
N GLU A 33 -11.99 10.69 17.50
CA GLU A 33 -13.31 10.14 17.13
C GLU A 33 -13.38 9.77 15.64
N VAL A 34 -12.28 9.94 14.89
CA VAL A 34 -12.27 9.65 13.45
C VAL A 34 -12.25 8.15 13.21
N THR A 35 -13.20 7.68 12.40
CA THR A 35 -13.29 6.28 11.96
C THR A 35 -12.90 6.09 10.50
N ASP A 36 -12.90 7.17 9.69
CA ASP A 36 -12.58 7.12 8.26
C ASP A 36 -11.67 8.29 7.86
N MET A 37 -10.47 7.96 7.34
CA MET A 37 -9.50 8.91 6.80
C MET A 37 -9.25 8.67 5.29
N SER A 38 -10.14 7.93 4.62
CA SER A 38 -9.99 7.61 3.21
C SER A 38 -9.91 8.88 2.35
N CYS A 39 -9.04 8.86 1.33
CA CYS A 39 -8.85 9.97 0.39
C CYS A 39 -8.50 11.33 1.03
N MET A 40 -8.09 11.39 2.31
CA MET A 40 -7.89 12.67 3.00
C MET A 40 -6.96 13.62 2.25
N PHE A 41 -5.87 13.11 1.67
CA PHE A 41 -4.89 13.86 0.88
C PHE A 41 -4.83 13.41 -0.58
N TYR A 42 -5.85 12.70 -1.06
CA TYR A 42 -5.90 12.22 -2.45
C TYR A 42 -5.63 13.36 -3.43
N GLY A 43 -4.63 13.18 -4.31
CA GLY A 43 -4.32 14.16 -5.36
C GLY A 43 -3.73 15.49 -4.86
N CYS A 44 -3.15 15.53 -3.66
CA CYS A 44 -2.33 16.66 -3.20
C CYS A 44 -0.96 16.61 -3.92
N GLU A 45 -0.96 16.95 -5.21
CA GLU A 45 0.16 16.71 -6.12
C GLU A 45 1.44 17.49 -5.77
N ALA A 46 1.33 18.63 -5.07
CA ALA A 46 2.47 19.47 -4.66
C ALA A 46 2.96 19.19 -3.23
N LEU A 47 2.30 18.30 -2.46
CA LEU A 47 2.64 18.01 -1.07
C LEU A 47 3.95 17.22 -1.02
N GLU A 48 5.03 17.84 -0.49
CA GLU A 48 6.36 17.22 -0.46
C GLU A 48 6.64 16.43 0.81
N THR A 49 6.20 16.96 1.95
CA THR A 49 6.40 16.33 3.26
C THR A 49 5.16 16.51 4.12
N LEU A 50 4.90 15.55 5.00
CA LEU A 50 3.75 15.65 5.91
C LEU A 50 4.07 14.99 7.24
N ASP A 51 3.82 15.72 8.34
CA ASP A 51 3.94 15.17 9.69
C ASP A 51 2.55 14.99 10.32
N LEU A 52 2.15 13.73 10.51
CA LEU A 52 0.89 13.34 11.13
C LEU A 52 1.11 12.67 12.50
N SER A 53 2.26 12.91 13.15
CA SER A 53 2.61 12.30 14.45
C SER A 53 1.69 12.69 15.61
N THR A 54 0.83 13.69 15.41
CA THR A 54 -0.19 14.11 16.39
C THR A 54 -1.54 13.44 16.21
N PHE A 55 -1.72 12.66 15.11
CA PHE A 55 -3.00 12.01 14.82
C PHE A 55 -3.24 10.79 15.73
N ASN A 56 -4.43 10.75 16.33
CA ASN A 56 -4.95 9.54 16.96
C ASN A 56 -5.79 8.76 15.95
N THR A 57 -5.40 7.53 15.66
CA THR A 57 -6.05 6.66 14.66
C THR A 57 -6.63 5.38 15.28
N GLU A 58 -6.78 5.31 16.61
CA GLU A 58 -7.27 4.10 17.31
C GLU A 58 -8.63 3.59 16.82
N LYS A 59 -9.50 4.49 16.34
CA LYS A 59 -10.84 4.15 15.84
C LYS A 59 -10.92 4.05 14.32
N VAL A 60 -9.82 4.32 13.61
CA VAL A 60 -9.82 4.36 12.15
C VAL A 60 -9.94 2.95 11.57
N THR A 61 -10.90 2.79 10.66
CA THR A 61 -11.16 1.52 9.96
C THR A 61 -10.76 1.56 8.49
N SER A 62 -10.69 2.76 7.86
CA SER A 62 -10.21 2.92 6.48
C SER A 62 -9.16 4.02 6.36
N LEU A 63 -8.07 3.67 5.68
CA LEU A 63 -7.00 4.55 5.19
C LEU A 63 -6.91 4.48 3.65
N GLY A 64 -7.91 3.90 3.00
CA GLY A 64 -7.90 3.69 1.56
C GLY A 64 -7.67 4.99 0.78
N HIS A 65 -6.79 4.97 -0.20
CA HIS A 65 -6.46 6.11 -1.07
C HIS A 65 -5.92 7.36 -0.34
N MET A 66 -5.53 7.27 0.95
CA MET A 66 -5.24 8.47 1.76
C MET A 66 -4.23 9.41 1.12
N PHE A 67 -3.16 8.88 0.50
CA PHE A 67 -2.10 9.65 -0.18
C PHE A 67 -2.03 9.36 -1.68
N ARG A 68 -3.06 8.74 -2.25
CA ARG A 68 -3.06 8.42 -3.68
C ARG A 68 -2.84 9.67 -4.53
N TYR A 69 -1.94 9.59 -5.51
CA TYR A 69 -1.53 10.71 -6.38
C TYR A 69 -0.85 11.89 -5.66
N CYS A 70 -0.29 11.69 -4.48
CA CYS A 70 0.63 12.66 -3.87
C CYS A 70 1.99 12.59 -4.58
N LYS A 71 2.06 13.08 -5.81
CA LYS A 71 3.18 12.87 -6.73
C LYS A 71 4.51 13.48 -6.25
N ALA A 72 4.47 14.55 -5.45
CA ALA A 72 5.65 15.21 -4.90
C ALA A 72 6.05 14.67 -3.51
N LEU A 73 5.30 13.71 -2.94
CA LEU A 73 5.50 13.26 -1.55
C LEU A 73 6.81 12.50 -1.42
N LYS A 74 7.77 13.09 -0.73
CA LYS A 74 9.11 12.53 -0.44
C LYS A 74 9.14 11.76 0.87
N SER A 75 8.39 12.24 1.87
CA SER A 75 8.31 11.60 3.19
C SER A 75 6.99 11.92 3.91
N VAL A 76 6.55 10.98 4.72
CA VAL A 76 5.41 11.15 5.63
C VAL A 76 5.73 10.52 6.99
N ASN A 77 5.43 11.24 8.07
CA ASN A 77 5.57 10.73 9.42
C ASN A 77 4.24 10.15 9.91
N LEU A 78 4.19 8.82 10.03
CA LEU A 78 3.03 8.05 10.48
C LEU A 78 3.31 7.36 11.83
N SER A 79 4.27 7.85 12.61
CA SER A 79 4.75 7.17 13.83
C SER A 79 3.69 6.99 14.91
N SER A 80 2.63 7.82 14.92
CA SER A 80 1.50 7.71 15.84
C SER A 80 0.38 6.78 15.39
N PHE A 81 0.44 6.30 14.12
CA PHE A 81 -0.68 5.54 13.56
C PHE A 81 -0.85 4.19 14.26
N ASN A 82 -1.99 4.01 14.90
CA ASN A 82 -2.49 2.71 15.32
C ASN A 82 -3.43 2.18 14.23
N THR A 83 -3.05 1.09 13.59
CA THR A 83 -3.81 0.52 12.47
C THR A 83 -4.53 -0.79 12.83
N GLU A 84 -4.66 -1.10 14.11
CA GLU A 84 -5.23 -2.36 14.62
C GLU A 84 -6.67 -2.62 14.13
N GLN A 85 -7.46 -1.54 13.97
CA GLN A 85 -8.85 -1.63 13.51
C GLN A 85 -9.00 -1.42 11.99
N VAL A 86 -7.91 -1.09 11.29
CA VAL A 86 -7.96 -0.78 9.86
C VAL A 86 -8.20 -2.06 9.07
N THR A 87 -9.22 -2.02 8.22
CA THR A 87 -9.61 -3.12 7.32
C THR A 87 -9.27 -2.84 5.86
N ASP A 88 -9.10 -1.56 5.49
CA ASP A 88 -8.85 -1.11 4.13
C ASP A 88 -7.66 -0.16 4.07
N MET A 89 -6.61 -0.54 3.32
CA MET A 89 -5.46 0.28 2.94
C MET A 89 -5.27 0.30 1.41
N SER A 90 -6.32 0.00 0.66
CA SER A 90 -6.25 -0.04 -0.80
C SER A 90 -5.75 1.30 -1.36
N CYS A 91 -4.82 1.24 -2.30
CA CYS A 91 -4.22 2.42 -2.95
C CYS A 91 -3.65 3.50 -2.01
N MET A 92 -3.34 3.19 -0.73
CA MET A 92 -2.96 4.23 0.25
C MET A 92 -1.82 5.12 -0.23
N PHE A 93 -0.80 4.57 -0.89
CA PHE A 93 0.35 5.30 -1.45
C PHE A 93 0.44 5.20 -2.98
N ASN A 94 -0.66 4.81 -3.64
CA ASN A 94 -0.64 4.62 -5.09
C ASN A 94 -0.25 5.93 -5.81
N ASP A 95 0.72 5.82 -6.73
CA ASP A 95 1.30 6.96 -7.48
C ASP A 95 1.95 8.06 -6.60
N CYS A 96 2.54 7.68 -5.46
CA CYS A 96 3.52 8.49 -4.74
C CYS A 96 4.90 8.33 -5.42
N VAL A 97 5.05 8.89 -6.61
CA VAL A 97 6.09 8.54 -7.59
C VAL A 97 7.52 8.88 -7.15
N VAL A 98 7.71 9.82 -6.21
CA VAL A 98 9.03 10.23 -5.70
C VAL A 98 9.30 9.76 -4.26
N LEU A 99 8.41 8.96 -3.67
CA LEU A 99 8.55 8.43 -2.32
C LEU A 99 9.68 7.38 -2.29
N GLU A 100 10.83 7.73 -1.70
CA GLU A 100 12.02 6.87 -1.68
C GLU A 100 12.03 5.86 -0.52
N LYS A 101 11.47 6.26 0.62
CA LYS A 101 11.46 5.48 1.87
C LYS A 101 10.14 5.64 2.60
N LEU A 102 9.71 4.56 3.24
CA LEU A 102 8.48 4.54 4.02
C LEU A 102 8.69 3.67 5.27
N ASP A 103 8.46 4.24 6.46
CA ASP A 103 8.52 3.50 7.73
C ASP A 103 7.10 3.09 8.15
N LEU A 104 6.83 1.78 8.12
CA LEU A 104 5.56 1.18 8.48
C LEU A 104 5.68 0.25 9.69
N LYS A 105 6.79 0.29 10.44
CA LYS A 105 7.08 -0.65 11.53
C LYS A 105 6.01 -0.75 12.61
N ASN A 106 5.20 0.32 12.80
CA ASN A 106 4.11 0.38 13.76
C ASN A 106 2.76 -0.09 13.18
N PHE A 107 2.70 -0.43 11.89
CA PHE A 107 1.44 -0.88 11.26
C PHE A 107 1.07 -2.28 11.73
N ASN A 108 -0.08 -2.40 12.39
CA ASN A 108 -0.69 -3.69 12.71
C ASN A 108 -1.74 -4.02 11.64
N THR A 109 -1.48 -5.06 10.86
CA THR A 109 -2.29 -5.40 9.67
C THR A 109 -3.24 -6.58 9.89
N ARG A 110 -3.40 -7.04 11.14
CA ARG A 110 -4.22 -8.23 11.49
C ARG A 110 -5.70 -8.14 11.10
N SER A 111 -6.21 -6.93 10.91
CA SER A 111 -7.61 -6.69 10.53
C SER A 111 -7.79 -6.41 9.04
N LEU A 112 -6.70 -6.25 8.29
CA LEU A 112 -6.76 -5.91 6.87
C LEU A 112 -7.40 -7.00 6.03
N THR A 113 -8.28 -6.55 5.13
CA THR A 113 -8.92 -7.39 4.11
C THR A 113 -8.55 -7.00 2.70
N ASP A 114 -8.12 -5.75 2.49
CA ASP A 114 -7.75 -5.21 1.17
C ASP A 114 -6.40 -4.49 1.24
N LEU A 115 -5.45 -4.94 0.43
CA LEU A 115 -4.12 -4.37 0.19
C LEU A 115 -3.92 -3.98 -1.28
N SER A 116 -4.99 -4.00 -2.09
CA SER A 116 -4.88 -3.76 -3.52
C SER A 116 -4.21 -2.41 -3.82
N CYS A 117 -3.25 -2.42 -4.72
CA CYS A 117 -2.52 -1.25 -5.20
C CYS A 117 -1.87 -0.36 -4.12
N MET A 118 -1.69 -0.86 -2.86
CA MET A 118 -1.21 0.00 -1.76
C MET A 118 0.06 0.78 -2.10
N PHE A 119 1.00 0.16 -2.81
CA PHE A 119 2.28 0.77 -3.21
C PHE A 119 2.42 0.91 -4.73
N ALA A 120 1.33 0.73 -5.48
CA ALA A 120 1.40 0.80 -6.94
C ALA A 120 1.88 2.18 -7.40
N GLY A 121 2.83 2.21 -8.36
CA GLY A 121 3.37 3.47 -8.88
C GLY A 121 4.33 4.21 -7.93
N CYS A 122 4.81 3.58 -6.85
CA CYS A 122 5.89 4.13 -6.02
C CYS A 122 7.24 3.92 -6.72
N PHE A 123 7.47 4.63 -7.83
CA PHE A 123 8.60 4.40 -8.74
C PHE A 123 9.97 4.54 -8.07
N ALA A 124 10.09 5.48 -7.11
CA ALA A 124 11.36 5.79 -6.44
C ALA A 124 11.63 4.95 -5.18
N LEU A 125 10.67 4.09 -4.76
CA LEU A 125 10.79 3.33 -3.51
C LEU A 125 11.89 2.28 -3.62
N THR A 126 13.01 2.49 -2.91
CA THR A 126 14.21 1.64 -3.02
C THR A 126 14.20 0.45 -2.07
N SER A 127 13.51 0.57 -0.94
CA SER A 127 13.37 -0.47 0.08
C SER A 127 12.03 -0.36 0.79
N LEU A 128 11.47 -1.51 1.18
CA LEU A 128 10.20 -1.57 1.92
C LEU A 128 10.23 -2.80 2.82
N ASP A 129 10.01 -2.60 4.12
CA ASP A 129 9.87 -3.70 5.07
C ASP A 129 8.39 -3.96 5.37
N VAL A 130 7.90 -5.08 4.86
CA VAL A 130 6.55 -5.61 5.10
C VAL A 130 6.60 -6.98 5.79
N SER A 131 7.76 -7.36 6.33
CA SER A 131 7.99 -8.69 6.93
C SER A 131 7.10 -8.97 8.15
N HIS A 132 6.58 -7.92 8.80
CA HIS A 132 5.68 -7.99 9.96
C HIS A 132 4.19 -7.96 9.58
N PHE A 133 3.85 -7.82 8.29
CA PHE A 133 2.45 -7.77 7.86
C PHE A 133 1.76 -9.12 8.10
N ASP A 134 0.64 -9.07 8.82
CA ASP A 134 -0.30 -10.18 8.95
C ASP A 134 -1.35 -10.09 7.83
N THR A 135 -1.28 -11.01 6.87
CA THR A 135 -2.14 -10.99 5.67
C THR A 135 -3.21 -12.08 5.67
N ARG A 136 -3.45 -12.77 6.81
CA ARG A 136 -4.38 -13.90 6.91
C ARG A 136 -5.82 -13.60 6.50
N LYS A 137 -6.25 -12.33 6.62
CA LYS A 137 -7.61 -11.90 6.24
C LYS A 137 -7.67 -11.23 4.87
N VAL A 138 -6.52 -10.98 4.25
CA VAL A 138 -6.46 -10.29 2.96
C VAL A 138 -7.02 -11.18 1.86
N THR A 139 -7.91 -10.61 1.05
CA THR A 139 -8.56 -11.29 -0.08
C THR A 139 -8.12 -10.72 -1.43
N ASP A 140 -7.62 -9.47 -1.48
CA ASP A 140 -7.14 -8.83 -2.69
C ASP A 140 -5.73 -8.25 -2.51
N MET A 141 -4.80 -8.68 -3.39
CA MET A 141 -3.43 -8.18 -3.50
C MET A 141 -3.13 -7.68 -4.92
N ASN A 142 -4.19 -7.38 -5.71
CA ASN A 142 -4.04 -6.86 -7.05
C ASN A 142 -3.13 -5.63 -7.06
N GLY A 143 -2.09 -5.65 -7.91
CA GLY A 143 -1.19 -4.52 -8.10
C GLY A 143 -0.42 -4.03 -6.86
N LEU A 144 -0.36 -4.81 -5.77
CA LEU A 144 0.18 -4.36 -4.46
C LEU A 144 1.53 -3.62 -4.58
N PHE A 145 2.46 -4.12 -5.40
CA PHE A 145 3.78 -3.53 -5.65
C PHE A 145 3.98 -3.12 -7.11
N SER A 146 2.90 -3.04 -7.91
CA SER A 146 2.99 -2.70 -9.33
C SER A 146 3.72 -1.38 -9.54
N GLY A 147 4.71 -1.34 -10.44
CA GLY A 147 5.47 -0.12 -10.72
C GLY A 147 6.46 0.29 -9.62
N CYS A 148 6.80 -0.56 -8.65
CA CYS A 148 7.90 -0.29 -7.72
C CYS A 148 9.24 -0.47 -8.43
N GLN A 149 9.56 0.43 -9.38
CA GLN A 149 10.65 0.27 -10.35
C GLN A 149 12.04 0.25 -9.73
N ALA A 150 12.24 0.98 -8.62
CA ALA A 150 13.53 1.07 -7.93
C ALA A 150 13.71 0.02 -6.81
N LEU A 151 12.67 -0.76 -6.49
CA LEU A 151 12.71 -1.76 -5.41
C LEU A 151 13.61 -2.93 -5.83
N THR A 152 14.67 -3.19 -5.06
CA THR A 152 15.68 -4.21 -5.43
C THR A 152 15.48 -5.56 -4.78
N SER A 153 14.79 -5.58 -3.65
CA SER A 153 14.48 -6.82 -2.90
C SER A 153 13.17 -6.71 -2.14
N LEU A 154 12.47 -7.84 -2.00
CA LEU A 154 11.24 -7.92 -1.23
C LEU A 154 11.16 -9.28 -0.52
N ASP A 155 10.95 -9.26 0.80
CA ASP A 155 10.78 -10.47 1.61
C ASP A 155 9.32 -10.64 2.01
N LEU A 156 8.66 -11.64 1.41
CA LEU A 156 7.25 -11.96 1.67
C LEU A 156 7.09 -13.27 2.46
N LYS A 157 8.16 -13.76 3.11
CA LYS A 157 8.13 -15.08 3.80
C LYS A 157 7.01 -15.26 4.82
N ASN A 158 6.48 -14.15 5.37
CA ASN A 158 5.41 -14.17 6.37
C ASN A 158 4.01 -13.90 5.77
N PHE A 159 3.91 -13.68 4.45
CA PHE A 159 2.62 -13.48 3.80
C PHE A 159 1.82 -14.79 3.80
N ASN A 160 0.64 -14.75 4.40
CA ASN A 160 -0.36 -15.79 4.25
C ASN A 160 -1.35 -15.36 3.17
N THR A 161 -1.41 -16.09 2.07
CA THR A 161 -2.27 -15.78 0.93
C THR A 161 -3.41 -16.80 0.74
N GLU A 162 -3.71 -17.57 1.79
CA GLU A 162 -4.75 -18.61 1.79
C GLU A 162 -6.13 -18.10 1.36
N ASN A 163 -6.43 -16.82 1.60
CA ASN A 163 -7.72 -16.21 1.27
C ASN A 163 -7.66 -15.29 0.07
N VAL A 164 -6.50 -15.12 -0.56
CA VAL A 164 -6.32 -14.23 -1.70
C VAL A 164 -6.93 -14.84 -2.96
N THR A 165 -7.74 -14.04 -3.65
CA THR A 165 -8.41 -14.43 -4.90
C THR A 165 -7.83 -13.75 -6.14
N SER A 166 -7.16 -12.60 -5.98
CA SER A 166 -6.48 -11.91 -7.08
C SER A 166 -5.05 -11.52 -6.70
N MET A 167 -4.11 -11.86 -7.58
CA MET A 167 -2.70 -11.43 -7.57
C MET A 167 -2.34 -10.73 -8.89
N ARG A 168 -3.37 -10.22 -9.62
CA ARG A 168 -3.19 -9.52 -10.88
C ARG A 168 -2.16 -8.40 -10.73
N GLY A 169 -1.10 -8.41 -11.56
CA GLY A 169 -0.08 -7.37 -11.58
C GLY A 169 0.65 -7.10 -10.27
N MET A 170 0.64 -8.06 -9.31
CA MET A 170 1.18 -7.84 -7.96
C MET A 170 2.61 -7.28 -7.97
N PHE A 171 3.44 -7.69 -8.95
CA PHE A 171 4.81 -7.24 -9.14
C PHE A 171 5.05 -6.64 -10.53
N ASN A 172 3.98 -6.28 -11.26
CA ASN A 172 4.11 -5.72 -12.60
C ASN A 172 5.06 -4.50 -12.60
N ASP A 173 5.99 -4.44 -13.57
CA ASP A 173 6.98 -3.36 -13.69
C ASP A 173 7.89 -3.12 -12.47
N CYS A 174 8.16 -4.15 -11.65
CA CYS A 174 9.22 -4.13 -10.63
C CYS A 174 10.60 -4.33 -11.31
N GLN A 175 11.03 -3.35 -12.10
CA GLN A 175 12.15 -3.48 -13.05
C GLN A 175 13.49 -3.79 -12.40
N ALA A 176 13.79 -3.22 -11.21
CA ALA A 176 15.04 -3.41 -10.49
C ALA A 176 15.02 -4.61 -9.52
N LEU A 177 13.90 -5.31 -9.38
CA LEU A 177 13.74 -6.38 -8.40
C LEU A 177 14.64 -7.57 -8.75
N ARG A 178 15.59 -7.87 -7.86
CA ARG A 178 16.59 -8.95 -8.03
C ARG A 178 16.37 -10.12 -7.08
N THR A 179 15.75 -9.84 -5.93
CA THR A 179 15.51 -10.85 -4.90
C THR A 179 14.04 -10.81 -4.50
N LEU A 180 13.33 -11.91 -4.77
CA LEU A 180 11.94 -12.08 -4.41
C LEU A 180 11.72 -13.52 -3.91
N ASN A 181 11.26 -13.67 -2.67
CA ASN A 181 10.88 -14.95 -2.14
C ASN A 181 9.35 -15.10 -2.18
N VAL A 182 8.86 -15.97 -3.04
CA VAL A 182 7.43 -16.28 -3.20
C VAL A 182 7.02 -17.63 -2.61
N SER A 183 7.92 -18.29 -1.87
CA SER A 183 7.71 -19.66 -1.38
C SER A 183 6.55 -19.79 -0.37
N SER A 184 6.15 -18.68 0.28
CA SER A 184 5.01 -18.63 1.20
C SER A 184 3.66 -18.43 0.50
N LEU A 185 3.66 -18.06 -0.79
CA LEU A 185 2.42 -17.72 -1.48
C LEU A 185 1.59 -18.98 -1.78
N ASN A 186 0.47 -19.12 -1.09
CA ASN A 186 -0.56 -20.13 -1.41
C ASN A 186 -1.49 -19.56 -2.48
N THR A 187 -1.54 -20.20 -3.63
CA THR A 187 -2.33 -19.74 -4.79
C THR A 187 -3.60 -20.56 -5.04
N ALA A 188 -3.98 -21.43 -4.11
CA ALA A 188 -5.09 -22.38 -4.31
C ALA A 188 -6.46 -21.72 -4.58
N LYS A 189 -6.68 -20.48 -4.09
CA LYS A 189 -7.91 -19.73 -4.33
C LYS A 189 -7.75 -18.61 -5.37
N VAL A 190 -6.54 -18.41 -5.89
CA VAL A 190 -6.28 -17.32 -6.85
C VAL A 190 -6.90 -17.66 -8.19
N THR A 191 -7.71 -16.75 -8.70
CA THR A 191 -8.38 -16.87 -10.00
C THR A 191 -7.73 -16.01 -11.08
N ASP A 192 -7.02 -14.93 -10.70
CA ASP A 192 -6.39 -13.99 -11.61
C ASP A 192 -4.92 -13.73 -11.25
N MET A 193 -4.02 -14.09 -12.18
CA MET A 193 -2.58 -13.84 -12.14
C MET A 193 -2.11 -13.05 -13.37
N GLU A 194 -3.03 -12.34 -14.06
CA GLU A 194 -2.68 -11.55 -15.24
C GLU A 194 -1.53 -10.59 -14.91
N ILE A 195 -0.51 -10.54 -15.77
CA ILE A 195 0.69 -9.67 -15.66
C ILE A 195 1.39 -9.69 -14.30
N MET A 196 1.26 -10.77 -13.49
CA MET A 196 1.76 -10.79 -12.12
C MET A 196 3.25 -10.42 -12.01
N PHE A 197 4.09 -10.86 -12.95
CA PHE A 197 5.54 -10.60 -13.01
C PHE A 197 5.95 -9.89 -14.31
N ALA A 198 5.01 -9.30 -15.04
CA ALA A 198 5.32 -8.60 -16.27
C ALA A 198 6.27 -7.43 -16.00
N GLY A 199 7.28 -7.22 -16.85
CA GLY A 199 8.26 -6.15 -16.68
C GLY A 199 9.27 -6.32 -15.54
N CYS A 200 9.34 -7.48 -14.87
CA CYS A 200 10.35 -7.77 -13.83
C CYS A 200 11.71 -8.09 -14.46
N GLN A 201 12.32 -7.13 -15.16
CA GLN A 201 13.49 -7.32 -16.04
C GLN A 201 14.75 -7.82 -15.33
N SER A 202 14.94 -7.47 -14.05
CA SER A 202 16.12 -7.85 -13.27
C SER A 202 15.93 -9.12 -12.46
N LEU A 203 14.73 -9.70 -12.44
CA LEU A 203 14.44 -10.88 -11.63
C LEU A 203 15.05 -12.12 -12.29
N PRO A 204 15.97 -12.84 -11.59
CA PRO A 204 16.53 -14.07 -12.11
C PRO A 204 15.47 -15.17 -12.17
N ALA A 205 15.82 -16.31 -12.79
CA ALA A 205 14.95 -17.49 -12.74
C ALA A 205 14.60 -17.83 -11.26
N PHE A 206 13.31 -17.94 -10.97
CA PHE A 206 12.80 -18.27 -9.64
C PHE A 206 11.75 -19.38 -9.70
N ALA A 207 11.60 -20.10 -8.60
CA ALA A 207 10.73 -21.28 -8.58
C ALA A 207 9.29 -20.88 -8.25
N VAL A 208 8.38 -21.22 -9.17
CA VAL A 208 6.91 -21.12 -8.99
C VAL A 208 6.22 -22.48 -9.09
N SER A 209 6.99 -23.59 -8.98
CA SER A 209 6.47 -24.95 -9.10
C SER A 209 5.45 -25.32 -8.01
N HIS A 210 5.41 -24.56 -6.91
CA HIS A 210 4.46 -24.73 -5.81
C HIS A 210 3.13 -24.00 -6.06
N PHE A 211 3.03 -23.17 -7.12
CA PHE A 211 1.78 -22.48 -7.43
C PHE A 211 0.71 -23.49 -7.85
N ASN A 212 -0.39 -23.52 -7.11
CA ASN A 212 -1.59 -24.23 -7.55
C ASN A 212 -2.35 -23.33 -8.52
N THR A 213 -2.57 -23.82 -9.74
CA THR A 213 -3.23 -23.08 -10.82
C THR A 213 -4.62 -23.64 -11.16
N GLU A 214 -5.15 -24.59 -10.38
CA GLU A 214 -6.45 -25.23 -10.66
C GLU A 214 -7.61 -24.22 -10.69
N ALA A 215 -7.59 -23.19 -9.84
CA ALA A 215 -8.61 -22.17 -9.80
C ALA A 215 -8.35 -21.00 -10.77
N VAL A 216 -7.15 -20.92 -11.37
CA VAL A 216 -6.74 -19.76 -12.17
C VAL A 216 -7.44 -19.77 -13.52
N THR A 217 -8.12 -18.67 -13.82
CA THR A 217 -8.81 -18.46 -15.11
C THR A 217 -8.10 -17.45 -16.00
N ASN A 218 -7.15 -16.66 -15.47
CA ASN A 218 -6.44 -15.63 -16.22
C ASN A 218 -4.95 -15.57 -15.81
N MET A 219 -4.06 -15.89 -16.76
CA MET A 219 -2.60 -15.78 -16.62
C MET A 219 -1.99 -14.96 -17.77
N ARG A 220 -2.80 -14.11 -18.43
CA ARG A 220 -2.36 -13.34 -19.59
C ARG A 220 -1.14 -12.50 -19.24
N GLY A 221 -0.06 -12.63 -20.02
CA GLY A 221 1.15 -11.83 -19.88
C GLY A 221 1.88 -11.99 -18.54
N MET A 222 1.65 -13.08 -17.78
CA MET A 222 2.19 -13.26 -16.42
C MET A 222 3.70 -12.98 -16.31
N PHE A 223 4.47 -13.31 -17.35
CA PHE A 223 5.92 -13.11 -17.45
C PHE A 223 6.31 -12.28 -18.68
N GLN A 224 5.44 -11.41 -19.16
CA GLN A 224 5.71 -10.57 -20.34
C GLN A 224 6.81 -9.54 -20.03
N TYR A 225 7.78 -9.38 -20.96
CA TYR A 225 8.86 -8.39 -20.92
C TYR A 225 8.67 -7.31 -21.98
#